data_71836c55c6a839c2f64e8fdbd507d9f6
#
_entry.id   71836c55c6a839c2f64e8fdbd507d9f6
#
_cell.length_a   1.000
_cell.length_b   1.000
_cell.length_c   1.000
_cell.angle_alpha   90.00
_cell.angle_beta   90.00
_cell.angle_gamma   90.00
#
_symmetry.space_group_name_H-M   'P 1'
#
loop_
_entity.id
_entity.type
_entity.pdbx_description
1 polymer ?
#
loop_
_entity_poly.entity_id
_entity_poly.type
_entity_poly.pdbx_seq_one_letter_code
_entity_poly.pdbx_strand_id
1 'polypeptide(L)'
;EVLILTFLIYQIIVWIKNTKAWMLLRGIIVLAGFILLAAIFKMHTILFIARNSLTVMATAAIVVFQPELRRALEKLGEKQFLTSVVPFEQNREIRFSEETRENIIRACFAMGKVKTGALIVVEQAIRLTEYESTGIQMDCLVSSQVLENIFEHNTPLHDGAIIIRGDRIVSATCYLPLSDNMRISKDLGTRHRAAVGMS
;
A
#
# COMPACT_ATOMS: atom_id res chain seq x y z
N GLU A 1 33.32 13.45 -5.95
CA GLU A 1 32.59 12.51 -6.82
C GLU A 1 32.59 11.09 -6.23
N VAL A 2 33.77 10.52 -5.89
CA VAL A 2 33.91 9.15 -5.36
C VAL A 2 33.13 8.96 -4.05
N LEU A 3 33.16 9.92 -3.14
CA LEU A 3 32.43 9.83 -1.85
C LEU A 3 30.91 9.82 -2.05
N ILE A 4 30.39 10.60 -2.98
CA ILE A 4 28.96 10.64 -3.29
C ILE A 4 28.53 9.30 -3.91
N LEU A 5 29.32 8.77 -4.83
CA LEU A 5 29.06 7.48 -5.48
C LEU A 5 29.09 6.34 -4.45
N THR A 6 30.08 6.33 -3.57
CA THR A 6 30.20 5.33 -2.50
C THR A 6 29.01 5.38 -1.53
N PHE A 7 28.57 6.58 -1.14
CA PHE A 7 27.41 6.76 -0.28
C PHE A 7 26.13 6.27 -0.97
N LEU A 8 25.94 6.57 -2.26
CA LEU A 8 24.79 6.16 -3.06
C LEU A 8 24.75 4.61 -3.20
N ILE A 9 25.88 3.99 -3.52
CA ILE A 9 26.01 2.53 -3.60
C ILE A 9 25.72 1.89 -2.24
N TYR A 10 26.25 2.42 -1.15
CA TYR A 10 26.00 1.92 0.21
C TYR A 10 24.51 1.97 0.55
N GLN A 11 23.85 3.10 0.26
CA GLN A 11 22.42 3.27 0.52
C GLN A 11 21.56 2.27 -0.27
N ILE A 12 21.92 2.04 -1.53
CA ILE A 12 21.26 1.04 -2.38
C ILE A 12 21.44 -0.38 -1.82
N ILE A 13 22.65 -0.75 -1.40
CA ILE A 13 22.95 -2.08 -0.84
C ILE A 13 22.18 -2.30 0.48
N VAL A 14 22.12 -1.31 1.35
CA VAL A 14 21.38 -1.39 2.63
C VAL A 14 19.88 -1.54 2.36
N TRP A 15 19.35 -0.81 1.38
CA TRP A 15 17.94 -0.90 1.03
C TRP A 15 17.57 -2.27 0.45
N ILE A 16 18.41 -2.83 -0.43
CA ILE A 16 18.22 -4.17 -1.03
C ILE A 16 18.28 -5.27 0.05
N LYS A 17 19.15 -5.17 1.06
CA LYS A 17 19.26 -6.16 2.13
C LYS A 17 17.98 -6.38 2.93
N ASN A 18 17.15 -5.34 3.05
CA ASN A 18 15.90 -5.37 3.82
C ASN A 18 14.67 -5.78 2.99
N THR A 19 14.86 -6.17 1.73
CA THR A 19 13.77 -6.55 0.83
C THR A 19 13.84 -8.02 0.41
N LYS A 20 12.73 -8.55 -0.11
CA LYS A 20 12.68 -9.90 -0.73
C LYS A 20 13.66 -10.03 -1.91
N ALA A 21 14.11 -8.90 -2.47
CA ALA A 21 15.11 -8.84 -3.53
C ALA A 21 16.47 -9.44 -3.13
N TRP A 22 16.83 -9.43 -1.83
CA TRP A 22 18.07 -10.05 -1.34
C TRP A 22 18.11 -11.56 -1.57
N MET A 23 16.98 -12.23 -1.41
CA MET A 23 16.87 -13.67 -1.65
C MET A 23 17.06 -13.99 -3.15
N LEU A 24 16.46 -13.18 -4.02
CA LEU A 24 16.62 -13.30 -5.48
C LEU A 24 18.05 -13.01 -5.92
N LEU A 25 18.70 -11.98 -5.34
CA LEU A 25 20.08 -11.64 -5.64
C LEU A 25 21.04 -12.78 -5.32
N ARG A 26 20.86 -13.47 -4.18
CA ARG A 26 21.64 -14.67 -3.84
C ARG A 26 21.48 -15.77 -4.89
N GLY A 27 20.25 -16.02 -5.35
CA GLY A 27 19.98 -16.99 -6.42
C GLY A 27 20.69 -16.64 -7.73
N ILE A 28 20.67 -15.37 -8.12
CA ILE A 28 21.36 -14.88 -9.33
C ILE A 28 22.88 -15.04 -9.20
N ILE A 29 23.48 -14.73 -8.03
CA ILE A 29 24.92 -14.89 -7.79
C ILE A 29 25.33 -16.35 -7.92
N VAL A 30 24.56 -17.28 -7.35
CA VAL A 30 24.83 -18.73 -7.45
C VAL A 30 24.75 -19.19 -8.90
N LEU A 31 23.72 -18.75 -9.64
CA LEU A 31 23.55 -19.08 -11.05
C LEU A 31 24.71 -18.52 -11.90
N ALA A 32 25.11 -17.26 -11.66
CA ALA A 32 26.23 -16.65 -12.35
C ALA A 32 27.54 -17.40 -12.07
N GLY A 33 27.77 -17.82 -10.81
CA GLY A 33 28.91 -18.65 -10.45
C GLY A 33 28.93 -20.00 -11.17
N PHE A 34 27.79 -20.63 -11.33
CA PHE A 34 27.64 -21.88 -12.07
C PHE A 34 27.93 -21.69 -13.57
N ILE A 35 27.43 -20.60 -14.18
CA ILE A 35 27.73 -20.28 -15.58
C ILE A 35 29.21 -19.97 -15.78
N LEU A 36 29.86 -19.30 -14.84
CA LEU A 36 31.29 -19.01 -14.87
C LEU A 36 32.12 -20.29 -14.81
N LEU A 37 31.76 -21.23 -13.95
CA LEU A 37 32.38 -22.55 -13.89
C LEU A 37 32.22 -23.31 -15.22
N ALA A 38 31.00 -23.31 -15.78
CA ALA A 38 30.73 -23.94 -17.08
C ALA A 38 31.58 -23.31 -18.21
N ALA A 39 31.86 -22.00 -18.14
CA ALA A 39 32.72 -21.31 -19.09
C ALA A 39 34.18 -21.74 -18.96
N ILE A 40 34.70 -21.89 -17.72
CA ILE A 40 36.06 -22.36 -17.46
C ILE A 40 36.26 -23.78 -18.00
N PHE A 41 35.30 -24.67 -17.77
CA PHE A 41 35.33 -26.04 -18.24
C PHE A 41 34.94 -26.21 -19.73
N LYS A 42 34.71 -25.10 -20.48
CA LYS A 42 34.33 -25.07 -21.89
C LYS A 42 33.11 -25.95 -22.21
N MET A 43 32.12 -25.97 -21.31
CA MET A 43 30.88 -26.76 -21.48
C MET A 43 29.93 -26.04 -22.45
N HIS A 44 30.12 -26.26 -23.75
CA HIS A 44 29.38 -25.57 -24.82
C HIS A 44 27.87 -25.69 -24.72
N THR A 45 27.34 -26.83 -24.34
CA THR A 45 25.88 -27.08 -24.22
C THR A 45 25.26 -26.20 -23.14
N ILE A 46 25.90 -26.09 -21.98
CA ILE A 46 25.39 -25.26 -20.86
C ILE A 46 25.43 -23.77 -21.25
N LEU A 47 26.51 -23.33 -21.88
CA LEU A 47 26.65 -21.94 -22.33
C LEU A 47 25.63 -21.59 -23.44
N PHE A 48 25.32 -22.52 -24.35
CA PHE A 48 24.29 -22.33 -25.37
C PHE A 48 22.89 -22.17 -24.75
N ILE A 49 22.55 -23.06 -23.81
CA ILE A 49 21.27 -22.97 -23.07
C ILE A 49 21.21 -21.65 -22.28
N ALA A 50 22.26 -21.27 -21.55
CA ALA A 50 22.32 -20.04 -20.78
C ALA A 50 22.09 -18.80 -21.66
N ARG A 51 22.72 -18.73 -22.84
CA ARG A 51 22.54 -17.62 -23.80
C ARG A 51 21.10 -17.51 -24.31
N ASN A 52 20.50 -18.64 -24.71
CA ASN A 52 19.13 -18.65 -25.23
C ASN A 52 18.09 -18.37 -24.14
N SER A 53 18.36 -18.80 -22.90
CA SER A 53 17.45 -18.57 -21.77
C SER A 53 17.52 -17.12 -21.23
N LEU A 54 18.56 -16.36 -21.57
CA LEU A 54 18.75 -15.00 -21.04
C LEU A 54 17.57 -14.06 -21.37
N THR A 55 17.08 -14.14 -22.60
CA THR A 55 15.93 -13.33 -23.04
C THR A 55 14.65 -13.67 -22.26
N VAL A 56 14.40 -14.98 -22.08
CA VAL A 56 13.23 -15.45 -21.31
C VAL A 56 13.37 -15.04 -19.85
N MET A 57 14.57 -15.16 -19.27
CA MET A 57 14.83 -14.73 -17.87
C MET A 57 14.67 -13.23 -17.70
N ALA A 58 15.11 -12.41 -18.67
CA ALA A 58 14.94 -10.96 -18.62
C ALA A 58 13.44 -10.58 -18.63
N THR A 59 12.65 -11.22 -19.49
CA THR A 59 11.20 -10.98 -19.55
C THR A 59 10.52 -11.43 -18.25
N ALA A 60 10.87 -12.61 -17.74
CA ALA A 60 10.34 -13.11 -16.47
C ALA A 60 10.71 -12.18 -15.30
N ALA A 61 11.93 -11.65 -15.27
CA ALA A 61 12.34 -10.69 -14.24
C ALA A 61 11.49 -9.41 -14.29
N ILE A 62 11.23 -8.85 -15.47
CA ILE A 62 10.37 -7.66 -15.61
C ILE A 62 8.98 -7.93 -15.02
N VAL A 63 8.37 -9.06 -15.35
CA VAL A 63 7.04 -9.44 -14.85
C VAL A 63 7.04 -9.63 -13.33
N VAL A 64 8.06 -10.29 -12.78
CA VAL A 64 8.18 -10.51 -11.33
C VAL A 64 8.42 -9.21 -10.57
N PHE A 65 9.19 -8.26 -11.13
CA PHE A 65 9.48 -6.98 -10.48
C PHE A 65 8.45 -5.88 -10.78
N GLN A 66 7.50 -6.13 -11.67
CA GLN A 66 6.46 -5.15 -12.00
C GLN A 66 5.73 -4.59 -10.77
N PRO A 67 5.26 -5.40 -9.80
CA PRO A 67 4.57 -4.88 -8.61
C PRO A 67 5.50 -4.06 -7.70
N GLU A 68 6.77 -4.44 -7.59
CA GLU A 68 7.74 -3.69 -6.79
C GLU A 68 8.09 -2.33 -7.43
N LEU A 69 8.26 -2.31 -8.76
CA LEU A 69 8.47 -1.07 -9.51
C LEU A 69 7.28 -0.12 -9.37
N ARG A 70 6.05 -0.65 -9.48
CA ARG A 70 4.84 0.13 -9.29
C ARG A 70 4.79 0.75 -7.89
N ARG A 71 5.00 -0.04 -6.84
CA ARG A 71 5.04 0.46 -5.44
C ARG A 71 6.16 1.48 -5.22
N ALA A 72 7.32 1.30 -5.85
CA ALA A 72 8.42 2.25 -5.74
C ALA A 72 8.08 3.58 -6.40
N LEU A 73 7.43 3.56 -7.57
CA LEU A 73 6.98 4.75 -8.28
C LEU A 73 5.85 5.47 -7.53
N GLU A 74 4.89 4.73 -6.95
CA GLU A 74 3.85 5.29 -6.09
C GLU A 74 4.44 6.01 -4.88
N LYS A 75 5.40 5.40 -4.18
CA LYS A 75 6.11 6.02 -3.04
C LYS A 75 6.96 7.23 -3.44
N LEU A 76 7.50 7.25 -4.65
CA LEU A 76 8.22 8.43 -5.16
C LEU A 76 7.25 9.55 -5.53
N GLY A 77 6.06 9.22 -6.02
CA GLY A 77 5.00 10.17 -6.30
C GLY A 77 4.38 10.78 -5.04
N GLU A 78 4.28 10.01 -3.95
CA GLU A 78 3.77 10.48 -2.65
C GLU A 78 4.73 11.45 -1.94
N LYS A 79 6.04 11.27 -2.10
CA LYS A 79 7.01 12.21 -1.56
C LYS A 79 7.03 13.46 -2.44
N GLN A 80 6.57 14.56 -1.90
CA GLN A 80 6.49 15.96 -2.40
C GLN A 80 7.73 16.50 -3.16
N PHE A 81 8.55 15.65 -3.77
CA PHE A 81 9.73 16.09 -4.51
C PHE A 81 9.40 16.75 -5.85
N LEU A 82 8.23 16.48 -6.42
CA LEU A 82 7.80 17.07 -7.69
C LEU A 82 6.98 18.34 -7.55
N THR A 83 6.53 18.68 -6.33
CA THR A 83 5.72 19.87 -6.08
C THR A 83 6.51 21.17 -6.22
N SER A 84 7.83 21.10 -6.25
CA SER A 84 8.71 22.29 -6.42
C SER A 84 9.01 22.63 -7.88
N VAL A 85 8.72 21.75 -8.86
CA VAL A 85 9.19 21.94 -10.25
C VAL A 85 8.05 22.09 -11.26
N VAL A 86 6.86 21.60 -10.98
CA VAL A 86 5.71 21.77 -11.86
C VAL A 86 4.51 22.21 -11.02
N PRO A 87 3.98 23.43 -11.19
CA PRO A 87 2.67 23.78 -10.65
C PRO A 87 1.60 23.06 -11.50
N PHE A 88 1.52 21.72 -11.34
CA PHE A 88 0.37 20.96 -11.82
C PHE A 88 -0.76 21.22 -10.85
N GLU A 89 -1.83 21.77 -11.36
CA GLU A 89 -3.07 22.16 -10.74
C GLU A 89 -3.29 21.61 -9.33
N GLN A 90 -3.27 22.54 -8.39
CA GLN A 90 -3.62 22.39 -6.99
C GLN A 90 -4.30 21.05 -6.68
N ASN A 91 -3.52 20.12 -6.11
CA ASN A 91 -4.09 19.18 -5.16
C ASN A 91 -4.77 20.07 -4.10
N ARG A 92 -6.04 20.39 -4.29
CA ARG A 92 -6.89 20.78 -3.18
C ARG A 92 -6.74 19.60 -2.22
N GLU A 93 -5.90 19.81 -1.19
CA GLU A 93 -6.02 18.99 0.01
C GLU A 93 -7.52 18.90 0.22
N ILE A 94 -8.07 17.70 0.12
CA ILE A 94 -9.48 17.48 0.39
C ILE A 94 -9.58 17.62 1.90
N ARG A 95 -9.55 18.86 2.34
CA ARG A 95 -9.72 19.22 3.75
C ARG A 95 -11.19 19.07 4.03
N PHE A 96 -11.54 18.19 4.92
CA PHE A 96 -12.85 18.17 5.51
C PHE A 96 -12.98 19.40 6.43
N SER A 97 -14.20 19.91 6.54
CA SER A 97 -14.52 21.06 7.36
C SER A 97 -14.32 20.77 8.85
N GLU A 98 -14.18 21.82 9.64
CA GLU A 98 -14.13 21.70 11.10
C GLU A 98 -15.40 21.03 11.65
N GLU A 99 -16.55 21.30 11.02
CA GLU A 99 -17.82 20.66 11.38
C GLU A 99 -17.78 19.14 11.17
N THR A 100 -17.21 18.68 10.05
CA THR A 100 -17.03 17.25 9.79
C THR A 100 -16.11 16.61 10.81
N ARG A 101 -15.03 17.30 11.19
CA ARG A 101 -14.11 16.82 12.23
C ARG A 101 -14.83 16.64 13.56
N GLU A 102 -15.60 17.64 13.98
CA GLU A 102 -16.38 17.57 15.23
C GLU A 102 -17.42 16.46 15.21
N ASN A 103 -18.11 16.27 14.09
CA ASN A 103 -19.08 15.20 13.92
C ASN A 103 -18.43 13.81 14.03
N ILE A 104 -17.26 13.60 13.43
CA ILE A 104 -16.51 12.34 13.56
C ILE A 104 -16.11 12.11 15.03
N ILE A 105 -15.55 13.13 15.68
CA ILE A 105 -15.15 13.03 17.09
C ILE A 105 -16.36 12.67 17.98
N ARG A 106 -17.48 13.38 17.81
CA ARG A 106 -18.71 13.14 18.56
C ARG A 106 -19.22 11.71 18.39
N ALA A 107 -19.27 11.22 17.15
CA ALA A 107 -19.66 9.86 16.84
C ALA A 107 -18.71 8.83 17.50
N CYS A 108 -17.40 9.04 17.41
CA CYS A 108 -16.43 8.16 18.03
C CYS A 108 -16.61 8.07 19.55
N PHE A 109 -16.85 9.19 20.22
CA PHE A 109 -17.13 9.19 21.67
C PHE A 109 -18.46 8.52 22.01
N ALA A 110 -19.52 8.74 21.22
CA ALA A 110 -20.81 8.10 21.42
C ALA A 110 -20.72 6.58 21.28
N MET A 111 -20.15 6.11 20.15
CA MET A 111 -19.93 4.68 19.88
C MET A 111 -18.99 4.04 20.91
N GLY A 112 -17.95 4.75 21.36
CA GLY A 112 -17.02 4.27 22.37
C GLY A 112 -17.69 3.99 23.73
N LYS A 113 -18.66 4.81 24.16
CA LYS A 113 -19.43 4.61 25.40
C LYS A 113 -20.21 3.30 25.38
N VAL A 114 -20.77 2.93 24.24
CA VAL A 114 -21.57 1.71 24.07
C VAL A 114 -20.75 0.54 23.51
N LYS A 115 -19.43 0.73 23.34
CA LYS A 115 -18.49 -0.27 22.80
C LYS A 115 -18.81 -0.73 21.37
N THR A 116 -19.45 0.10 20.57
CA THR A 116 -19.66 -0.15 19.15
C THR A 116 -18.35 0.04 18.40
N GLY A 117 -17.90 -1.01 17.71
CA GLY A 117 -16.70 -0.96 16.86
C GLY A 117 -17.00 -0.23 15.55
N ALA A 118 -16.10 0.66 15.14
CA ALA A 118 -16.19 1.39 13.86
C ALA A 118 -14.84 1.42 13.15
N LEU A 119 -14.87 1.49 11.82
CA LEU A 119 -13.69 1.72 10.99
C LEU A 119 -14.00 2.82 9.98
N ILE A 120 -13.40 3.98 10.21
CA ILE A 120 -13.60 5.19 9.41
C ILE A 120 -12.28 5.49 8.69
N VAL A 121 -12.33 5.55 7.36
CA VAL A 121 -11.18 5.89 6.51
C VAL A 121 -11.44 7.24 5.88
N VAL A 122 -10.53 8.19 6.12
CA VAL A 122 -10.58 9.52 5.52
C VAL A 122 -9.61 9.56 4.34
N GLU A 123 -10.15 9.71 3.14
CA GLU A 123 -9.36 9.82 1.93
C GLU A 123 -8.50 11.08 1.95
N GLN A 124 -7.22 10.90 1.64
CA GLN A 124 -6.25 11.99 1.57
C GLN A 124 -5.87 12.26 0.09
N ALA A 125 -4.57 12.30 -0.21
CA ALA A 125 -4.07 12.54 -1.56
C ALA A 125 -4.35 11.41 -2.55
N ILE A 126 -4.41 10.17 -2.06
CA ILE A 126 -4.64 8.99 -2.89
C ILE A 126 -6.11 8.62 -2.88
N ARG A 127 -6.70 8.49 -4.06
CA ARG A 127 -8.07 8.06 -4.22
C ARG A 127 -8.24 6.58 -3.88
N LEU A 128 -9.28 6.27 -3.11
CA LEU A 128 -9.61 4.92 -2.65
C LEU A 128 -10.72 4.26 -3.50
N THR A 129 -10.81 4.61 -4.78
CA THR A 129 -11.89 4.17 -5.68
C THR A 129 -11.99 2.64 -5.78
N GLU A 130 -10.87 1.93 -5.69
CA GLU A 130 -10.83 0.46 -5.71
C GLU A 130 -11.59 -0.13 -4.50
N TYR A 131 -11.39 0.43 -3.30
CA TYR A 131 -12.08 -0.01 -2.08
C TYR A 131 -13.51 0.52 -2.01
N GLU A 132 -13.76 1.74 -2.49
CA GLU A 132 -15.08 2.35 -2.60
C GLU A 132 -16.05 1.47 -3.41
N SER A 133 -15.56 0.89 -4.51
CA SER A 133 -16.35 0.02 -5.38
C SER A 133 -16.77 -1.31 -4.74
N THR A 134 -16.14 -1.72 -3.64
CA THR A 134 -16.49 -2.94 -2.90
C THR A 134 -17.66 -2.74 -1.94
N GLY A 135 -17.98 -1.48 -1.62
CA GLY A 135 -19.02 -1.11 -0.67
C GLY A 135 -20.31 -0.63 -1.33
N ILE A 136 -21.19 -0.10 -0.50
CA ILE A 136 -22.46 0.51 -0.89
C ILE A 136 -22.24 2.01 -1.01
N GLN A 137 -22.50 2.58 -2.20
CA GLN A 137 -22.39 4.02 -2.43
C GLN A 137 -23.45 4.77 -1.62
N MET A 138 -23.03 5.80 -0.88
CA MET A 138 -23.88 6.57 0.03
C MET A 138 -24.09 8.01 -0.45
N ASP A 139 -23.01 8.71 -0.75
CA ASP A 139 -22.96 10.11 -1.15
C ASP A 139 -23.76 11.05 -0.24
N CYS A 140 -23.57 10.97 1.07
CA CYS A 140 -24.24 11.80 2.07
C CYS A 140 -23.25 12.64 2.89
N LEU A 141 -23.74 13.74 3.50
CA LEU A 141 -22.94 14.57 4.40
C LEU A 141 -22.56 13.78 5.68
N VAL A 142 -21.37 14.05 6.18
CA VAL A 142 -20.93 13.49 7.45
C VAL A 142 -21.68 14.15 8.60
N SER A 143 -22.39 13.36 9.38
CA SER A 143 -22.96 13.77 10.67
C SER A 143 -22.76 12.68 11.72
N SER A 144 -22.72 13.08 13.00
CA SER A 144 -22.53 12.10 14.07
C SER A 144 -23.63 11.05 14.09
N GLN A 145 -24.88 11.45 13.83
CA GLN A 145 -26.04 10.56 13.81
C GLN A 145 -25.98 9.54 12.65
N VAL A 146 -25.54 9.96 11.48
CA VAL A 146 -25.37 9.06 10.32
C VAL A 146 -24.28 8.04 10.61
N LEU A 147 -23.13 8.48 11.18
CA LEU A 147 -22.04 7.58 11.56
C LEU A 147 -22.47 6.55 12.60
N GLU A 148 -23.18 6.98 13.66
CA GLU A 148 -23.72 6.09 14.69
C GLU A 148 -24.68 5.06 14.10
N ASN A 149 -25.62 5.49 13.22
CA ASN A 149 -26.57 4.59 12.55
C ASN A 149 -25.89 3.59 11.58
N ILE A 150 -24.85 3.99 10.88
CA ILE A 150 -24.13 3.08 9.97
C ILE A 150 -23.48 1.95 10.78
N PHE A 151 -22.86 2.27 11.92
CA PHE A 151 -22.15 1.27 12.74
C PHE A 151 -23.01 0.60 13.80
N GLU A 152 -24.32 0.94 13.86
CA GLU A 152 -25.24 0.29 14.78
C GLU A 152 -25.29 -1.22 14.52
N HIS A 153 -25.24 -1.99 15.59
CA HIS A 153 -25.16 -3.45 15.51
C HIS A 153 -26.40 -4.06 14.84
N ASN A 154 -26.20 -5.09 14.03
CA ASN A 154 -27.25 -5.78 13.27
C ASN A 154 -27.92 -4.94 12.15
N THR A 155 -27.35 -3.82 11.74
CA THR A 155 -27.80 -3.11 10.55
C THR A 155 -27.08 -3.61 9.28
N PRO A 156 -27.67 -3.45 8.08
CA PRO A 156 -27.00 -3.88 6.84
C PRO A 156 -25.71 -3.14 6.51
N LEU A 157 -25.48 -1.97 7.11
CA LEU A 157 -24.33 -1.10 6.80
C LEU A 157 -23.16 -1.24 7.77
N HIS A 158 -23.33 -1.97 8.89
CA HIS A 158 -22.33 -1.95 9.96
C HIS A 158 -21.08 -2.77 9.67
N ASP A 159 -21.13 -3.73 8.75
CA ASP A 159 -19.97 -4.57 8.45
C ASP A 159 -19.03 -3.91 7.44
N GLY A 160 -17.74 -3.89 7.76
CA GLY A 160 -16.72 -3.24 6.93
C GLY A 160 -16.33 -1.83 7.41
N ALA A 161 -15.87 -1.02 6.48
CA ALA A 161 -15.42 0.34 6.70
C ALA A 161 -16.28 1.35 5.95
N ILE A 162 -16.26 2.61 6.40
CA ILE A 162 -16.76 3.73 5.62
C ILE A 162 -15.58 4.52 5.04
N ILE A 163 -15.79 5.11 3.86
CA ILE A 163 -14.83 6.01 3.21
C ILE A 163 -15.43 7.42 3.18
N ILE A 164 -14.68 8.37 3.74
CA ILE A 164 -15.03 9.79 3.76
C ILE A 164 -14.09 10.52 2.79
N ARG A 165 -14.68 11.32 1.91
CA ARG A 165 -13.99 12.23 0.99
C ARG A 165 -14.47 13.65 1.21
N GLY A 166 -13.60 14.52 1.72
CA GLY A 166 -14.01 15.85 2.16
C GLY A 166 -15.09 15.75 3.25
N ASP A 167 -16.22 16.40 3.02
CA ASP A 167 -17.32 16.43 3.98
C ASP A 167 -18.42 15.37 3.72
N ARG A 168 -18.13 14.38 2.86
CA ARG A 168 -19.14 13.39 2.46
C ARG A 168 -18.67 11.95 2.76
N ILE A 169 -19.60 11.13 3.22
CA ILE A 169 -19.46 9.69 3.22
C ILE A 169 -19.72 9.20 1.80
N VAL A 170 -18.70 8.65 1.15
CA VAL A 170 -18.78 8.20 -0.25
C VAL A 170 -19.34 6.80 -0.33
N SER A 171 -18.87 5.92 0.56
CA SER A 171 -19.28 4.52 0.57
C SER A 171 -19.23 3.94 1.98
N ALA A 172 -20.09 2.97 2.25
CA ALA A 172 -20.11 2.18 3.47
C ALA A 172 -19.94 0.69 3.17
N THR A 173 -19.66 -0.12 4.19
CA THR A 173 -19.47 -1.57 4.04
C THR A 173 -18.30 -1.91 3.10
N CYS A 174 -17.27 -1.06 3.06
CA CYS A 174 -16.12 -1.27 2.19
C CYS A 174 -15.20 -2.35 2.76
N TYR A 175 -14.71 -3.24 1.90
CA TYR A 175 -13.72 -4.25 2.25
C TYR A 175 -12.31 -3.69 2.06
N LEU A 176 -11.53 -3.73 3.13
CA LEU A 176 -10.16 -3.24 3.15
C LEU A 176 -9.17 -4.41 3.33
N PRO A 177 -7.92 -4.27 2.83
CA PRO A 177 -6.92 -5.31 2.99
C PRO A 177 -6.58 -5.53 4.46
N LEU A 178 -6.51 -6.77 4.88
CA LEU A 178 -6.10 -7.14 6.23
C LEU A 178 -4.58 -7.23 6.30
N SER A 179 -4.00 -6.70 7.37
CA SER A 179 -2.57 -6.85 7.63
C SER A 179 -2.22 -8.30 8.01
N ASP A 180 -1.21 -8.87 7.34
CA ASP A 180 -0.63 -10.17 7.67
C ASP A 180 0.39 -10.11 8.83
N ASN A 181 0.51 -8.96 9.50
CA ASN A 181 1.47 -8.77 10.56
C ASN A 181 1.13 -9.62 11.78
N MET A 182 1.94 -10.65 12.03
CA MET A 182 1.79 -11.58 13.16
C MET A 182 2.02 -10.94 14.55
N ARG A 183 2.54 -9.70 14.61
CA ARG A 183 2.76 -8.97 15.87
C ARG A 183 1.50 -8.32 16.42
N ILE A 184 0.44 -8.23 15.60
CA ILE A 184 -0.85 -7.69 16.04
C ILE A 184 -1.48 -8.74 16.95
N SER A 185 -1.91 -8.32 18.19
CA SER A 185 -2.59 -9.20 19.14
C SER A 185 -3.77 -9.93 18.48
N LYS A 186 -3.93 -11.20 18.82
CA LYS A 186 -5.06 -12.02 18.35
C LYS A 186 -6.40 -11.56 18.91
N ASP A 187 -6.38 -10.79 20.00
CA ASP A 187 -7.59 -10.23 20.62
C ASP A 187 -8.18 -9.06 19.81
N LEU A 188 -7.40 -8.50 18.86
CA LEU A 188 -7.85 -7.44 17.97
C LEU A 188 -8.58 -8.05 16.77
N GLY A 189 -9.80 -7.55 16.54
CA GLY A 189 -10.68 -8.01 15.46
C GLY A 189 -10.23 -7.56 14.06
N THR A 190 -11.03 -7.94 13.07
CA THR A 190 -10.78 -7.67 11.63
C THR A 190 -10.64 -6.19 11.32
N ARG A 191 -11.42 -5.30 11.94
CA ARG A 191 -11.34 -3.85 11.77
C ARG A 191 -9.97 -3.29 12.15
N HIS A 192 -9.37 -3.78 13.24
CA HIS A 192 -8.01 -3.35 13.62
C HIS A 192 -6.95 -3.82 12.62
N ARG A 193 -7.09 -5.06 12.12
CA ARG A 193 -6.18 -5.58 11.10
C ARG A 193 -6.32 -4.84 9.77
N ALA A 194 -7.54 -4.43 9.42
CA ALA A 194 -7.81 -3.61 8.26
C ALA A 194 -7.22 -2.20 8.41
N ALA A 195 -7.36 -1.58 9.58
CA ALA A 195 -6.75 -0.28 9.86
C ALA A 195 -5.23 -0.29 9.67
N VAL A 196 -4.55 -1.34 10.19
CA VAL A 196 -3.10 -1.52 9.99
C VAL A 196 -2.75 -1.87 8.54
N GLY A 197 -3.65 -2.54 7.81
CA GLY A 197 -3.45 -2.88 6.40
C GLY A 197 -3.54 -1.67 5.47
N MET A 198 -4.27 -0.62 5.90
CA MET A 198 -4.45 0.64 5.15
C MET A 198 -3.44 1.72 5.52
N SER A 199 -2.83 1.67 6.70
CA SER A 199 -1.81 2.61 7.16
C SER A 199 -0.40 2.21 6.72
#